data_83d775c507f6f8bf4e11aa530422d139
#
_entry.id   83d775c507f6f8bf4e11aa530422d139
#
_cell.length_a   1.000
_cell.length_b   1.000
_cell.length_c   1.000
_cell.angle_alpha   90.00
_cell.angle_beta   90.00
_cell.angle_gamma   90.00
#
_symmetry.space_group_name_H-M   'P 1'
#
loop_
_entity.id
_entity.type
_entity.pdbx_description
1 polymer ?
#
loop_
_entity_poly.entity_id
_entity_poly.type
_entity_poly.pdbx_seq_one_letter_code
_entity_poly.pdbx_strand_id
1 'polypeptide(L)'
;RRVIGLVIVGTLPAVFIGLGIKRYFGEAFESALLSGFMFPITGLGLLWTARAKPGEITCADLRYDEALLIGFAQAFAVLPGISRSGATIVAGLARGMRRDEAAAFSFLLAIPAIGGGGVLHLLEFLSADSPPAQTSLGILVLGAAISFVVGLAALAWLIRWLEQGRLHLFAWWLLILGPVVVAWQLLS
;
A
#
# COMPACT_ATOMS: atom_id res chain seq x y z
N ARG A 1 6.81 -16.75 15.01
CA ARG A 1 7.53 -15.68 15.77
C ARG A 1 8.45 -14.86 14.86
N ARG A 2 9.27 -15.49 13.98
CA ARG A 2 10.20 -14.78 13.09
C ARG A 2 9.47 -13.82 12.14
N VAL A 3 8.40 -14.27 11.50
CA VAL A 3 7.61 -13.44 10.55
C VAL A 3 7.04 -12.20 11.26
N ILE A 4 6.59 -12.32 12.51
CA ILE A 4 6.12 -11.17 13.29
C ILE A 4 7.25 -10.15 13.49
N GLY A 5 8.46 -10.59 13.82
CA GLY A 5 9.63 -9.71 13.93
C GLY A 5 9.97 -9.01 12.61
N LEU A 6 9.89 -9.73 11.49
CA LEU A 6 10.10 -9.16 10.14
C LEU A 6 9.04 -8.10 9.79
N VAL A 7 7.77 -8.35 10.14
CA VAL A 7 6.67 -7.38 9.95
C VAL A 7 6.90 -6.13 10.80
N ILE A 8 7.30 -6.28 12.06
CA ILE A 8 7.64 -5.14 12.93
C ILE A 8 8.77 -4.33 12.30
N VAL A 9 9.89 -4.95 11.95
CA VAL A 9 11.05 -4.27 11.35
C VAL A 9 10.68 -3.59 10.03
N GLY A 10 9.92 -4.27 9.16
CA GLY A 10 9.46 -3.72 7.89
C GLY A 10 8.43 -2.59 8.04
N THR A 11 7.77 -2.47 9.19
CA THR A 11 6.81 -1.37 9.44
C THR A 11 7.51 -0.11 9.95
N LEU A 12 8.65 -0.23 10.65
CA LEU A 12 9.34 0.90 11.28
C LEU A 12 9.62 2.07 10.32
N PRO A 13 10.21 1.88 9.12
CA PRO A 13 10.46 2.99 8.21
C PRO A 13 9.20 3.77 7.85
N ALA A 14 8.09 3.06 7.58
CA ALA A 14 6.83 3.69 7.21
C ALA A 14 6.22 4.50 8.37
N VAL A 15 6.36 4.04 9.61
CA VAL A 15 5.89 4.77 10.79
C VAL A 15 6.68 6.07 10.97
N PHE A 16 8.02 5.98 11.01
CA PHE A 16 8.86 7.17 11.25
C PHE A 16 8.78 8.18 10.10
N ILE A 17 8.89 7.72 8.86
CA ILE A 17 8.85 8.58 7.68
C ILE A 17 7.43 9.11 7.47
N GLY A 18 6.40 8.26 7.60
CA GLY A 18 5.00 8.64 7.43
C GLY A 18 4.55 9.71 8.43
N LEU A 19 4.88 9.55 9.71
CA LEU A 19 4.59 10.56 10.73
C LEU A 19 5.36 11.86 10.47
N GLY A 20 6.63 11.78 10.06
CA GLY A 20 7.44 12.95 9.70
C GLY A 20 6.85 13.69 8.52
N ILE A 21 6.53 12.99 7.44
CA ILE A 21 5.98 13.61 6.22
C ILE A 21 4.61 14.23 6.51
N LYS A 22 3.71 13.54 7.21
CA LYS A 22 2.38 14.09 7.58
C LYS A 22 2.53 15.40 8.35
N ARG A 23 3.54 15.52 9.22
CA ARG A 23 3.77 16.72 10.04
C ARG A 23 4.27 17.92 9.23
N TYR A 24 5.12 17.71 8.22
CA TYR A 24 5.79 18.80 7.49
C TYR A 24 5.20 19.07 6.11
N PHE A 25 4.52 18.11 5.50
CA PHE A 25 4.03 18.16 4.12
C PHE A 25 2.56 17.75 3.99
N GLY A 26 1.74 18.00 5.05
CA GLY A 26 0.34 17.57 5.08
C GLY A 26 -0.46 17.95 3.83
N GLU A 27 -0.31 19.18 3.34
CA GLU A 27 -1.00 19.68 2.13
C GLU A 27 -0.59 18.95 0.85
N ALA A 28 0.66 18.46 0.75
CA ALA A 28 1.11 17.72 -0.42
C ALA A 28 0.36 16.39 -0.61
N PHE A 29 -0.19 15.80 0.47
CA PHE A 29 -0.97 14.57 0.38
C PHE A 29 -2.34 14.74 -0.28
N GLU A 30 -2.85 15.96 -0.35
CA GLU A 30 -4.12 16.28 -1.01
C GLU A 30 -3.92 16.66 -2.48
N SER A 31 -2.67 16.72 -2.94
CA SER A 31 -2.33 17.15 -4.30
C SER A 31 -2.66 16.07 -5.34
N ALA A 32 -3.67 16.31 -6.16
CA ALA A 32 -3.99 15.48 -7.32
C ALA A 32 -2.85 15.51 -8.35
N LEU A 33 -2.15 16.65 -8.49
CA LEU A 33 -1.02 16.80 -9.39
C LEU A 33 0.13 15.87 -8.98
N LEU A 34 0.48 15.82 -7.68
CA LEU A 34 1.50 14.91 -7.16
C LEU A 34 1.11 13.45 -7.42
N SER A 35 -0.16 13.10 -7.16
CA SER A 35 -0.67 11.76 -7.44
C SER A 35 -0.52 11.39 -8.92
N GLY A 36 -0.82 12.32 -9.82
CA GLY A 36 -0.66 12.14 -11.27
C GLY A 36 0.78 11.83 -11.69
N PHE A 37 1.78 12.48 -11.07
CA PHE A 37 3.19 12.19 -11.32
C PHE A 37 3.65 10.87 -10.69
N MET A 38 3.06 10.44 -9.58
CA MET A 38 3.44 9.22 -8.88
C MET A 38 2.83 7.95 -9.48
N PHE A 39 1.68 8.04 -10.16
CA PHE A 39 1.08 6.89 -10.85
C PHE A 39 2.02 6.21 -11.86
N PRO A 40 2.70 6.93 -12.77
CA PRO A 40 3.66 6.32 -13.68
C PRO A 40 4.82 5.63 -12.97
N ILE A 41 5.29 6.14 -11.83
CA ILE A 41 6.35 5.51 -11.04
C ILE A 41 5.89 4.13 -10.54
N THR A 42 4.68 4.06 -9.99
CA THR A 42 4.06 2.77 -9.63
C THR A 42 3.92 1.87 -10.86
N GLY A 43 3.42 2.42 -11.97
CA GLY A 43 3.24 1.69 -13.23
C GLY A 43 4.55 1.08 -13.74
N LEU A 44 5.64 1.83 -13.75
CA LEU A 44 6.96 1.33 -14.15
C LEU A 44 7.47 0.21 -13.24
N GLY A 45 7.29 0.36 -11.91
CA GLY A 45 7.60 -0.71 -10.96
C GLY A 45 6.81 -2.00 -11.24
N LEU A 46 5.51 -1.87 -11.53
CA LEU A 46 4.68 -3.02 -11.87
C LEU A 46 5.03 -3.63 -13.23
N LEU A 47 5.41 -2.84 -14.25
CA LEU A 47 5.90 -3.36 -15.53
C LEU A 47 7.17 -4.19 -15.35
N TRP A 48 8.07 -3.76 -14.48
CA TRP A 48 9.28 -4.51 -14.18
C TRP A 48 8.95 -5.92 -13.67
N THR A 49 7.85 -6.12 -12.93
CA THR A 49 7.45 -7.46 -12.42
C THR A 49 7.18 -8.49 -13.52
N ALA A 50 6.83 -8.04 -14.73
CA ALA A 50 6.67 -8.96 -15.88
C ALA A 50 8.00 -9.61 -16.29
N ARG A 51 9.12 -8.92 -16.06
CA ARG A 51 10.48 -9.38 -16.38
C ARG A 51 11.19 -10.01 -15.18
N ALA A 52 10.66 -9.82 -13.98
CA ALA A 52 11.23 -10.39 -12.77
C ALA A 52 11.16 -11.93 -12.82
N LYS A 53 12.32 -12.55 -12.68
CA LYS A 53 12.39 -14.01 -12.57
C LYS A 53 11.68 -14.44 -11.28
N PRO A 54 10.95 -15.56 -11.28
CA PRO A 54 10.40 -16.13 -10.05
C PRO A 54 11.54 -16.37 -9.05
N GLY A 55 11.35 -15.86 -7.85
CA GLY A 55 12.25 -16.13 -6.72
C GLY A 55 11.82 -17.39 -5.97
N GLU A 56 12.61 -17.78 -4.99
CA GLU A 56 12.37 -18.97 -4.14
C GLU A 56 12.22 -18.59 -2.65
N ILE A 57 12.57 -17.36 -2.28
CA ILE A 57 12.56 -16.90 -0.87
C ILE A 57 11.13 -16.83 -0.36
N THR A 58 10.89 -17.49 0.78
CA THR A 58 9.61 -17.43 1.52
C THR A 58 9.65 -16.33 2.59
N CYS A 59 8.50 -15.97 3.16
CA CYS A 59 8.46 -15.05 4.30
C CYS A 59 9.28 -15.56 5.49
N ALA A 60 9.41 -16.88 5.66
CA ALA A 60 10.18 -17.47 6.75
C ALA A 60 11.71 -17.34 6.54
N ASP A 61 12.16 -17.32 5.29
CA ASP A 61 13.57 -17.25 4.90
C ASP A 61 14.07 -15.82 4.78
N LEU A 62 13.15 -14.85 4.67
CA LEU A 62 13.49 -13.43 4.53
C LEU A 62 14.38 -12.95 5.68
N ARG A 63 15.39 -12.15 5.34
CA ARG A 63 16.30 -11.55 6.32
C ARG A 63 15.75 -10.24 6.86
N TYR A 64 16.17 -9.83 8.04
CA TYR A 64 15.71 -8.57 8.66
C TYR A 64 16.12 -7.32 7.88
N ASP A 65 17.32 -7.31 7.28
CA ASP A 65 17.75 -6.22 6.38
C ASP A 65 16.91 -6.13 5.10
N GLU A 66 16.49 -7.26 4.57
CA GLU A 66 15.57 -7.30 3.42
C GLU A 66 14.17 -6.83 3.79
N ALA A 67 13.66 -7.25 4.95
CA ALA A 67 12.39 -6.73 5.47
C ALA A 67 12.43 -5.21 5.69
N LEU A 68 13.57 -4.69 6.18
CA LEU A 68 13.78 -3.25 6.34
C LEU A 68 13.78 -2.53 4.99
N LEU A 69 14.41 -3.08 3.96
CA LEU A 69 14.39 -2.52 2.59
C LEU A 69 12.97 -2.49 2.01
N ILE A 70 12.20 -3.56 2.20
CA ILE A 70 10.78 -3.58 1.82
C ILE A 70 10.00 -2.52 2.61
N GLY A 71 10.36 -2.32 3.88
CA GLY A 71 9.81 -1.27 4.73
C GLY A 71 10.12 0.16 4.23
N PHE A 72 11.29 0.41 3.68
CA PHE A 72 11.59 1.69 3.01
C PHE A 72 10.75 1.87 1.75
N ALA A 73 10.52 0.83 0.96
CA ALA A 73 9.59 0.89 -0.17
C ALA A 73 8.16 1.21 0.30
N GLN A 74 7.72 0.64 1.43
CA GLN A 74 6.45 1.00 2.07
C GLN A 74 6.42 2.46 2.53
N ALA A 75 7.51 2.97 3.10
CA ALA A 75 7.62 4.36 3.54
C ALA A 75 7.56 5.34 2.36
N PHE A 76 8.21 5.01 1.25
CA PHE A 76 8.13 5.79 0.01
C PHE A 76 6.70 5.81 -0.54
N ALA A 77 5.95 4.73 -0.37
CA ALA A 77 4.55 4.63 -0.79
C ALA A 77 3.55 5.38 0.14
N VAL A 78 4.03 6.16 1.09
CA VAL A 78 3.21 7.16 1.79
C VAL A 78 2.86 8.32 0.85
N LEU A 79 3.65 8.58 -0.20
CA LEU A 79 3.35 9.58 -1.21
C LEU A 79 2.07 9.23 -1.98
N PRO A 80 1.14 10.20 -2.16
CA PRO A 80 -0.11 9.96 -2.87
C PRO A 80 0.17 9.56 -4.33
N GLY A 81 -0.58 8.57 -4.84
CA GLY A 81 -0.35 8.02 -6.18
C GLY A 81 0.62 6.83 -6.21
N ILE A 82 1.42 6.60 -5.17
CA ILE A 82 2.21 5.38 -5.08
C ILE A 82 1.39 4.28 -4.41
N SER A 83 1.22 3.19 -5.13
CA SER A 83 0.57 2.00 -4.58
C SER A 83 1.44 1.36 -3.51
N ARG A 84 0.98 1.39 -2.25
CA ARG A 84 1.72 0.79 -1.14
C ARG A 84 1.97 -0.71 -1.36
N SER A 85 0.92 -1.48 -1.70
CA SER A 85 1.06 -2.90 -2.01
C SER A 85 1.91 -3.13 -3.26
N GLY A 86 1.78 -2.28 -4.29
CA GLY A 86 2.62 -2.33 -5.48
C GLY A 86 4.11 -2.17 -5.14
N ALA A 87 4.46 -1.14 -4.36
CA ALA A 87 5.84 -0.87 -3.97
C ALA A 87 6.45 -2.00 -3.12
N THR A 88 5.71 -2.52 -2.13
CA THR A 88 6.20 -3.59 -1.27
C THR A 88 6.30 -4.94 -1.99
N ILE A 89 5.37 -5.26 -2.91
CA ILE A 89 5.45 -6.46 -3.74
C ILE A 89 6.65 -6.36 -4.70
N VAL A 90 6.83 -5.24 -5.39
CA VAL A 90 7.97 -5.00 -6.27
C VAL A 90 9.29 -5.15 -5.50
N ALA A 91 9.39 -4.55 -4.31
CA ALA A 91 10.58 -4.67 -3.47
C ALA A 91 10.82 -6.13 -3.01
N GLY A 92 9.78 -6.87 -2.61
CA GLY A 92 9.87 -8.28 -2.25
C GLY A 92 10.35 -9.15 -3.41
N LEU A 93 9.79 -8.96 -4.60
CA LEU A 93 10.23 -9.67 -5.81
C LEU A 93 11.68 -9.32 -6.18
N ALA A 94 12.11 -8.06 -6.01
CA ALA A 94 13.48 -7.64 -6.22
C ALA A 94 14.47 -8.28 -5.23
N ARG A 95 13.98 -8.71 -4.06
CA ARG A 95 14.77 -9.50 -3.08
C ARG A 95 14.73 -11.00 -3.35
N GLY A 96 14.12 -11.46 -4.44
CA GLY A 96 14.04 -12.87 -4.79
C GLY A 96 12.94 -13.63 -4.06
N MET A 97 11.93 -12.95 -3.53
CA MET A 97 10.77 -13.64 -2.96
C MET A 97 9.93 -14.30 -4.06
N ARG A 98 9.29 -15.39 -3.70
CA ARG A 98 8.21 -15.98 -4.51
C ARG A 98 7.07 -14.98 -4.65
N ARG A 99 6.31 -15.04 -5.73
CA ARG A 99 5.23 -14.08 -6.02
C ARG A 99 4.13 -14.09 -4.97
N ASP A 100 3.67 -15.27 -4.58
CA ASP A 100 2.68 -15.48 -3.53
C ASP A 100 3.20 -14.99 -2.16
N GLU A 101 4.44 -15.26 -1.83
CA GLU A 101 5.09 -14.85 -0.58
C GLU A 101 5.31 -13.33 -0.52
N ALA A 102 5.70 -12.69 -1.63
CA ALA A 102 5.83 -11.23 -1.70
C ALA A 102 4.48 -10.54 -1.48
N ALA A 103 3.38 -11.08 -2.02
CA ALA A 103 2.04 -10.60 -1.73
C ALA A 103 1.67 -10.81 -0.27
N ALA A 104 1.86 -12.03 0.25
CA ALA A 104 1.56 -12.35 1.64
C ALA A 104 2.30 -11.41 2.60
N PHE A 105 3.61 -11.18 2.39
CA PHE A 105 4.39 -10.27 3.21
C PHE A 105 3.91 -8.82 3.10
N SER A 106 3.57 -8.35 1.88
CA SER A 106 2.99 -7.03 1.66
C SER A 106 1.68 -6.84 2.43
N PHE A 107 0.81 -7.84 2.46
CA PHE A 107 -0.45 -7.77 3.22
C PHE A 107 -0.23 -7.87 4.73
N LEU A 108 0.74 -8.66 5.18
CA LEU A 108 1.12 -8.70 6.59
C LEU A 108 1.63 -7.33 7.07
N LEU A 109 2.43 -6.62 6.25
CA LEU A 109 2.86 -5.25 6.52
C LEU A 109 1.69 -4.24 6.54
N ALA A 110 0.61 -4.56 5.82
CA ALA A 110 -0.60 -3.74 5.82
C ALA A 110 -1.30 -3.70 7.18
N ILE A 111 -1.29 -4.82 7.91
CA ILE A 111 -2.03 -4.95 9.17
C ILE A 111 -1.62 -3.90 10.19
N PRO A 112 -0.33 -3.78 10.59
CA PRO A 112 0.08 -2.74 11.54
C PRO A 112 -0.04 -1.32 10.97
N ALA A 113 0.18 -1.13 9.67
CA ALA A 113 0.08 0.19 9.04
C ALA A 113 -1.36 0.72 9.01
N ILE A 114 -2.33 -0.11 8.58
CA ILE A 114 -3.75 0.26 8.53
C ILE A 114 -4.34 0.26 9.94
N GLY A 115 -4.01 -0.74 10.76
CA GLY A 115 -4.48 -0.84 12.14
C GLY A 115 -4.02 0.35 12.99
N GLY A 116 -2.75 0.77 12.85
CA GLY A 116 -2.22 1.95 13.52
C GLY A 116 -2.94 3.23 13.10
N GLY A 117 -3.17 3.43 11.81
CA GLY A 117 -3.97 4.55 11.30
C GLY A 117 -5.39 4.53 11.83
N GLY A 118 -6.05 3.37 11.82
CA GLY A 118 -7.40 3.20 12.37
C GLY A 118 -7.49 3.53 13.86
N VAL A 119 -6.51 3.13 14.67
CA VAL A 119 -6.44 3.48 16.10
C VAL A 119 -6.27 4.99 16.29
N LEU A 120 -5.40 5.64 15.50
CA LEU A 120 -5.22 7.10 15.59
C LEU A 120 -6.52 7.83 15.25
N HIS A 121 -7.20 7.47 14.17
CA HIS A 121 -8.50 8.08 13.83
C HIS A 121 -9.58 7.82 14.86
N LEU A 122 -9.59 6.62 15.47
CA LEU A 122 -10.53 6.33 16.57
C LEU A 122 -10.25 7.20 17.78
N LEU A 123 -8.99 7.42 18.16
CA LEU A 123 -8.62 8.30 19.25
C LEU A 123 -8.98 9.75 18.95
N GLU A 124 -8.74 10.24 17.73
CA GLU A 124 -9.15 11.57 17.28
C GLU A 124 -10.68 11.73 17.38
N PHE A 125 -11.43 10.72 16.92
CA PHE A 125 -12.89 10.70 17.00
C PHE A 125 -13.42 10.75 18.45
N LEU A 126 -12.81 9.98 19.35
CA LEU A 126 -13.20 9.93 20.75
C LEU A 126 -12.81 11.21 21.53
N SER A 127 -11.81 11.95 21.04
CA SER A 127 -11.31 13.18 21.65
C SER A 127 -11.98 14.44 21.09
N ALA A 128 -12.82 14.33 20.06
CA ALA A 128 -13.49 15.47 19.44
C ALA A 128 -14.62 15.99 20.34
N ASP A 129 -14.59 17.28 20.67
CA ASP A 129 -15.63 17.97 21.48
C ASP A 129 -17.01 18.04 20.78
N SER A 130 -17.03 17.79 19.47
CA SER A 130 -18.25 17.73 18.66
C SER A 130 -18.22 16.45 17.82
N PRO A 131 -19.08 15.47 18.09
CA PRO A 131 -19.16 14.27 17.27
C PRO A 131 -19.50 14.68 15.83
N PRO A 132 -18.72 14.22 14.82
CA PRO A 132 -19.11 14.42 13.43
C PRO A 132 -20.48 13.81 13.19
N ALA A 133 -21.21 14.36 12.20
CA ALA A 133 -22.60 14.03 11.88
C ALA A 133 -23.01 12.61 12.26
N GLN A 134 -24.11 12.48 13.00
CA GLN A 134 -24.60 11.22 13.58
C GLN A 134 -24.89 10.18 12.49
N THR A 135 -23.84 9.51 12.02
CA THR A 135 -24.01 8.36 11.13
C THR A 135 -24.54 7.20 11.95
N SER A 136 -25.71 6.70 11.60
CA SER A 136 -26.31 5.54 12.29
C SER A 136 -25.32 4.37 12.36
N LEU A 137 -25.20 3.76 13.53
CA LEU A 137 -24.37 2.56 13.74
C LEU A 137 -24.70 1.45 12.72
N GLY A 138 -25.98 1.34 12.31
CA GLY A 138 -26.40 0.40 11.28
C GLY A 138 -25.73 0.65 9.93
N ILE A 139 -25.58 1.90 9.50
CA ILE A 139 -24.90 2.27 8.27
C ILE A 139 -23.40 1.95 8.37
N LEU A 140 -22.78 2.20 9.51
CA LEU A 140 -21.36 1.88 9.74
C LEU A 140 -21.10 0.38 9.69
N VAL A 141 -21.95 -0.42 10.36
CA VAL A 141 -21.83 -1.89 10.33
C VAL A 141 -22.08 -2.44 8.94
N LEU A 142 -23.09 -1.93 8.22
CA LEU A 142 -23.35 -2.33 6.84
C LEU A 142 -22.18 -2.00 5.91
N GLY A 143 -21.64 -0.78 6.01
CA GLY A 143 -20.46 -0.36 5.25
C GLY A 143 -19.24 -1.23 5.53
N ALA A 144 -18.99 -1.56 6.82
CA ALA A 144 -17.91 -2.45 7.21
C ALA A 144 -18.09 -3.87 6.65
N ALA A 145 -19.30 -4.42 6.71
CA ALA A 145 -19.61 -5.74 6.18
C ALA A 145 -19.43 -5.82 4.65
N ILE A 146 -19.94 -4.83 3.92
CA ILE A 146 -19.78 -4.75 2.47
C ILE A 146 -18.28 -4.61 2.11
N SER A 147 -17.56 -3.71 2.78
CA SER A 147 -16.12 -3.52 2.56
C SER A 147 -15.32 -4.77 2.83
N PHE A 148 -15.68 -5.53 3.87
CA PHE A 148 -15.03 -6.80 4.20
C PHE A 148 -15.24 -7.84 3.08
N VAL A 149 -16.48 -8.06 2.62
CA VAL A 149 -16.79 -9.03 1.57
C VAL A 149 -16.13 -8.66 0.25
N VAL A 150 -16.22 -7.38 -0.17
CA VAL A 150 -15.59 -6.90 -1.40
C VAL A 150 -14.07 -6.97 -1.29
N GLY A 151 -13.52 -6.65 -0.13
CA GLY A 151 -12.08 -6.73 0.15
C GLY A 151 -11.55 -8.16 0.04
N LEU A 152 -12.26 -9.15 0.59
CA LEU A 152 -11.89 -10.56 0.45
C LEU A 152 -11.93 -11.03 -1.01
N ALA A 153 -12.95 -10.66 -1.75
CA ALA A 153 -13.07 -11.00 -3.17
C ALA A 153 -11.94 -10.37 -4.00
N ALA A 154 -11.66 -9.08 -3.77
CA ALA A 154 -10.57 -8.36 -4.43
C ALA A 154 -9.19 -8.95 -4.09
N LEU A 155 -8.96 -9.33 -2.83
CA LEU A 155 -7.73 -9.98 -2.39
C LEU A 155 -7.53 -11.33 -3.07
N ALA A 156 -8.57 -12.18 -3.08
CA ALA A 156 -8.51 -13.49 -3.74
C ALA A 156 -8.23 -13.35 -5.24
N TRP A 157 -8.82 -12.34 -5.89
CA TRP A 157 -8.56 -12.06 -7.30
C TRP A 157 -7.13 -11.55 -7.53
N LEU A 158 -6.64 -10.63 -6.71
CA LEU A 158 -5.28 -10.10 -6.81
C LEU A 158 -4.21 -11.20 -6.64
N ILE A 159 -4.38 -12.10 -5.67
CA ILE A 159 -3.46 -13.22 -5.45
C ILE A 159 -3.40 -14.10 -6.70
N ARG A 160 -4.54 -14.47 -7.30
CA ARG A 160 -4.58 -15.25 -8.54
C ARG A 160 -3.86 -14.56 -9.70
N TRP A 161 -4.04 -13.25 -9.84
CA TRP A 161 -3.37 -12.47 -10.89
C TRP A 161 -1.86 -12.39 -10.68
N LEU A 162 -1.44 -12.29 -9.43
CA LEU A 162 -0.02 -12.27 -9.07
C LEU A 162 0.66 -13.61 -9.35
N GLU A 163 0.03 -14.73 -8.97
CA GLU A 163 0.51 -16.09 -9.27
C GLU A 163 0.66 -16.31 -10.79
N GLN A 164 -0.28 -15.79 -11.57
CA GLN A 164 -0.24 -15.83 -13.04
C GLN A 164 0.78 -14.86 -13.65
N GLY A 165 1.48 -14.06 -12.86
CA GLY A 165 2.43 -13.05 -13.35
C GLY A 165 1.76 -11.86 -14.06
N ARG A 166 0.47 -11.63 -13.87
CA ARG A 166 -0.33 -10.62 -14.59
C ARG A 166 -0.36 -9.26 -13.91
N LEU A 167 0.38 -9.07 -12.82
CA LEU A 167 0.37 -7.81 -12.07
C LEU A 167 0.76 -6.60 -12.93
N HIS A 168 1.59 -6.81 -13.95
CA HIS A 168 2.00 -5.78 -14.91
C HIS A 168 0.85 -5.19 -15.73
N LEU A 169 -0.30 -5.88 -15.83
CA LEU A 169 -1.46 -5.34 -16.57
C LEU A 169 -2.03 -4.09 -15.89
N PHE A 170 -1.93 -3.98 -14.55
CA PHE A 170 -2.31 -2.76 -13.84
C PHE A 170 -1.40 -1.57 -14.17
N ALA A 171 -0.17 -1.84 -14.62
CA ALA A 171 0.77 -0.79 -14.98
C ALA A 171 0.26 0.07 -16.13
N TRP A 172 -0.33 -0.53 -17.14
CA TRP A 172 -0.86 0.20 -18.30
C TRP A 172 -1.94 1.21 -17.90
N TRP A 173 -2.81 0.81 -16.97
CA TRP A 173 -3.82 1.70 -16.42
C TRP A 173 -3.20 2.93 -15.73
N LEU A 174 -2.19 2.71 -14.90
CA LEU A 174 -1.51 3.79 -14.17
C LEU A 174 -0.69 4.70 -15.09
N LEU A 175 -0.07 4.14 -16.14
CA LEU A 175 0.69 4.91 -17.12
C LEU A 175 -0.19 5.80 -18.00
N ILE A 176 -1.47 5.45 -18.18
CA ILE A 176 -2.44 6.28 -18.88
C ILE A 176 -3.06 7.30 -17.92
N LEU A 177 -3.50 6.83 -16.74
CA LEU A 177 -4.21 7.67 -15.77
C LEU A 177 -3.34 8.79 -15.23
N GLY A 178 -2.04 8.54 -14.99
CA GLY A 178 -1.11 9.56 -14.50
C GLY A 178 -1.05 10.81 -15.38
N PRO A 179 -0.66 10.69 -16.65
CA PRO A 179 -0.66 11.82 -17.58
C PRO A 179 -2.03 12.49 -17.74
N VAL A 180 -3.13 11.73 -17.73
CA VAL A 180 -4.49 12.29 -17.82
C VAL A 180 -4.79 13.19 -16.62
N VAL A 181 -4.46 12.74 -15.39
CA VAL A 181 -4.67 13.53 -14.16
C VAL A 181 -3.79 14.78 -14.18
N VAL A 182 -2.52 14.66 -14.59
CA VAL A 182 -1.62 15.80 -14.70
C VAL A 182 -2.15 16.81 -15.72
N ALA A 183 -2.53 16.35 -16.91
CA ALA A 183 -3.08 17.22 -17.96
C ALA A 183 -4.36 17.93 -17.50
N TRP A 184 -5.27 17.20 -16.86
CA TRP A 184 -6.49 17.79 -16.32
C TRP A 184 -6.18 18.87 -15.28
N GLN A 185 -5.29 18.58 -14.33
CA GLN A 185 -4.97 19.52 -13.26
C GLN A 185 -4.21 20.77 -13.75
N LEU A 186 -3.48 20.70 -14.88
CA LEU A 186 -2.79 21.83 -15.47
C LEU A 186 -3.71 22.68 -16.37
N LEU A 187 -4.85 22.13 -16.82
CA LEU A 187 -5.79 22.81 -17.69
C LEU A 187 -7.01 23.37 -16.94
N SER A 188 -7.22 22.96 -15.68
CA SER A 188 -8.28 23.46 -14.77
C SER A 188 -7.78 24.62 -13.95
#